data_481974310e805a4a550150e1dda2c84b
#
_entry.id   481974310e805a4a550150e1dda2c84b
#
_cell.length_a   1.000
_cell.length_b   1.000
_cell.length_c   1.000
_cell.angle_alpha   90.00
_cell.angle_beta   90.00
_cell.angle_gamma   90.00
#
_symmetry.space_group_name_H-M   'P 1'
#
loop_
_entity.id
_entity.type
_entity.pdbx_description
1 polymer ?
#
loop_
_entity_poly.entity_id
_entity_poly.type
_entity_poly.pdbx_seq_one_letter_code
_entity_poly.pdbx_strand_id
1 'polypeptide(L)'
;MYSLPKLGLMLLALTISAPPSGAIASEGLDGVSFSNDPHMLFVPVEEIALALGWEMHFDQESGQLSLNDHLLDAGHLRKLTNGTLLVPLDELQRAGATITWSDDGMQVLVASDHRKIAIRFADKHVEVDLANQRLRAYQGTRLVLDSHISTGREGKKTPPGEFKAGPVKSPMHRSRLYHNAPMPWSVQVHENIFIHGFRKVPQHPSSHGCIRLPLAGANPAKWFYDWIDLGKPVTIKGHWPAAAASTTTVPVHVERSVPPARSLLRKVIIATVVTIAGSMIIWFVSRDYRKI
;
A
#
# COMPACT_ATOMS: atom_id res chain seq x y z
N MET A 1 12.78 14.93 82.74
CA MET A 1 12.45 13.60 82.19
C MET A 1 11.40 13.84 81.11
N TYR A 2 11.83 13.99 79.85
CA TYR A 2 10.91 14.22 78.73
C TYR A 2 10.87 12.96 77.87
N SER A 3 9.70 12.37 77.77
CA SER A 3 9.43 11.18 76.98
C SER A 3 9.11 11.58 75.56
N LEU A 4 9.85 11.07 74.53
CA LEU A 4 9.63 11.26 73.11
C LEU A 4 8.57 10.28 72.62
N PRO A 5 7.64 10.70 71.75
CA PRO A 5 6.68 9.77 71.19
C PRO A 5 7.31 9.00 69.96
N LYS A 6 7.04 7.71 69.95
CA LYS A 6 7.43 6.78 68.87
C LYS A 6 6.63 7.11 67.62
N LEU A 7 7.32 7.51 66.57
CA LEU A 7 6.76 7.71 65.23
C LEU A 7 6.56 6.34 64.57
N GLY A 8 5.30 5.91 64.47
CA GLY A 8 4.95 4.68 63.76
C GLY A 8 5.02 4.90 62.24
N LEU A 9 5.91 4.19 61.58
CA LEU A 9 6.04 4.16 60.11
C LEU A 9 4.89 3.33 59.52
N MET A 10 3.89 3.99 58.96
CA MET A 10 2.76 3.34 58.28
C MET A 10 3.20 3.04 56.84
N LEU A 11 3.55 1.77 56.57
CA LEU A 11 3.83 1.29 55.22
C LEU A 11 2.52 1.23 54.44
N LEU A 12 2.31 2.17 53.51
CA LEU A 12 1.21 2.15 52.57
C LEU A 12 1.57 1.15 51.48
N ALA A 13 1.02 -0.06 51.54
CA ALA A 13 1.13 -1.04 50.49
C ALA A 13 0.29 -0.59 49.27
N LEU A 14 0.95 -0.06 48.24
CA LEU A 14 0.32 0.24 46.94
C LEU A 14 0.07 -1.10 46.23
N THR A 15 -1.13 -1.62 46.33
CA THR A 15 -1.57 -2.76 45.53
C THR A 15 -1.77 -2.25 44.09
N ILE A 16 -0.79 -2.48 43.19
CA ILE A 16 -0.94 -2.31 41.76
C ILE A 16 -1.86 -3.46 41.33
N SER A 17 -3.15 -3.14 41.18
CA SER A 17 -4.11 -3.99 40.50
C SER A 17 -3.71 -4.06 39.03
N ALA A 18 -3.21 -5.21 38.57
CA ALA A 18 -3.05 -5.47 37.16
C ALA A 18 -4.42 -5.33 36.48
N PRO A 19 -4.53 -4.64 35.34
CA PRO A 19 -5.79 -4.61 34.61
C PRO A 19 -6.21 -6.04 34.28
N PRO A 20 -7.50 -6.38 34.31
CA PRO A 20 -7.97 -7.69 33.91
C PRO A 20 -7.46 -7.93 32.49
N SER A 21 -6.85 -9.09 32.27
CA SER A 21 -6.53 -9.61 30.96
C SER A 21 -7.87 -9.82 30.23
N GLY A 22 -8.45 -8.70 29.79
CA GLY A 22 -9.59 -8.71 28.90
C GLY A 22 -9.10 -9.39 27.63
N ALA A 23 -9.68 -10.55 27.32
CA ALA A 23 -9.60 -11.11 26.00
C ALA A 23 -9.88 -9.95 25.04
N ILE A 24 -8.86 -9.52 24.29
CA ILE A 24 -9.05 -8.66 23.13
C ILE A 24 -9.97 -9.49 22.26
N ALA A 25 -11.26 -9.13 22.23
CA ALA A 25 -12.15 -9.61 21.21
C ALA A 25 -11.47 -9.15 19.92
N SER A 26 -10.77 -10.05 19.24
CA SER A 26 -10.10 -9.73 18.00
C SER A 26 -11.21 -9.34 17.05
N GLU A 27 -11.32 -8.05 16.75
CA GLU A 27 -12.13 -7.60 15.62
C GLU A 27 -11.70 -8.48 14.45
N GLY A 28 -12.68 -9.19 13.84
CA GLY A 28 -12.37 -10.16 12.80
C GLY A 28 -11.59 -9.49 11.67
N LEU A 29 -10.78 -10.24 10.97
CA LEU A 29 -10.01 -9.75 9.83
C LEU A 29 -10.91 -9.60 8.59
N ASP A 30 -10.70 -8.54 7.83
CA ASP A 30 -11.28 -8.43 6.49
C ASP A 30 -10.41 -9.25 5.51
N GLY A 31 -11.00 -10.29 4.93
CA GLY A 31 -10.35 -11.10 3.91
C GLY A 31 -10.27 -10.38 2.57
N VAL A 32 -9.43 -10.86 1.69
CA VAL A 32 -9.27 -10.35 0.31
C VAL A 32 -9.76 -11.41 -0.67
N SER A 33 -10.69 -11.05 -1.55
CA SER A 33 -11.18 -11.90 -2.63
C SER A 33 -10.86 -11.28 -3.98
N PHE A 34 -10.75 -12.09 -5.02
CA PHE A 34 -10.45 -11.63 -6.38
C PHE A 34 -11.58 -12.03 -7.33
N SER A 35 -11.96 -11.15 -8.25
CA SER A 35 -13.04 -11.43 -9.20
C SER A 35 -12.70 -12.51 -10.22
N ASN A 36 -11.41 -12.78 -10.43
CA ASN A 36 -10.95 -13.89 -11.26
C ASN A 36 -10.84 -15.23 -10.48
N ASP A 37 -11.12 -15.21 -9.17
CA ASP A 37 -11.15 -16.37 -8.29
C ASP A 37 -12.14 -16.12 -7.14
N PRO A 38 -13.45 -16.02 -7.45
CA PRO A 38 -14.46 -15.52 -6.53
C PRO A 38 -14.77 -16.46 -5.36
N HIS A 39 -14.36 -17.72 -5.43
CA HIS A 39 -14.58 -18.72 -4.38
C HIS A 39 -13.44 -18.80 -3.38
N MET A 40 -12.34 -18.11 -3.63
CA MET A 40 -11.15 -18.11 -2.78
C MET A 40 -11.09 -16.84 -1.94
N LEU A 41 -10.93 -17.02 -0.64
CA LEU A 41 -10.67 -15.93 0.31
C LEU A 41 -9.22 -16.01 0.78
N PHE A 42 -8.54 -14.88 0.75
CA PHE A 42 -7.15 -14.73 1.14
C PHE A 42 -7.04 -13.84 2.38
N VAL A 43 -5.99 -14.05 3.17
CA VAL A 43 -5.64 -13.20 4.31
C VAL A 43 -4.14 -12.90 4.31
N PRO A 44 -3.70 -11.76 4.86
CA PRO A 44 -2.27 -11.52 5.03
C PRO A 44 -1.63 -12.58 5.92
N VAL A 45 -0.52 -13.15 5.45
CA VAL A 45 0.17 -14.24 6.15
C VAL A 45 0.59 -13.83 7.56
N GLU A 46 1.15 -12.64 7.70
CA GLU A 46 1.63 -12.13 9.00
C GLU A 46 0.48 -11.92 9.99
N GLU A 47 -0.66 -11.39 9.52
CA GLU A 47 -1.81 -11.13 10.39
C GLU A 47 -2.45 -12.43 10.89
N ILE A 48 -2.61 -13.42 10.02
CA ILE A 48 -3.19 -14.70 10.41
C ILE A 48 -2.24 -15.52 11.28
N ALA A 49 -0.94 -15.47 11.01
CA ALA A 49 0.07 -16.10 11.86
C ALA A 49 0.01 -15.54 13.29
N LEU A 50 -0.02 -14.20 13.41
CA LEU A 50 -0.14 -13.54 14.71
C LEU A 50 -1.44 -13.90 15.43
N ALA A 51 -2.58 -13.88 14.71
CA ALA A 51 -3.90 -14.18 15.28
C ALA A 51 -3.99 -15.61 15.81
N LEU A 52 -3.45 -16.58 15.08
CA LEU A 52 -3.45 -18.00 15.46
C LEU A 52 -2.28 -18.38 16.38
N GLY A 53 -1.28 -17.48 16.54
CA GLY A 53 -0.06 -17.77 17.30
C GLY A 53 0.84 -18.78 16.62
N TRP A 54 0.80 -18.80 15.31
CA TRP A 54 1.62 -19.66 14.49
C TRP A 54 2.98 -19.06 14.21
N GLU A 55 4.00 -19.91 14.13
CA GLU A 55 5.31 -19.51 13.68
C GLU A 55 5.35 -19.38 12.17
N MET A 56 6.07 -18.38 11.69
CA MET A 56 6.32 -18.14 10.29
C MET A 56 7.83 -18.18 10.05
N HIS A 57 8.27 -19.05 9.17
CA HIS A 57 9.68 -19.20 8.82
C HIS A 57 9.92 -18.94 7.33
N PHE A 58 10.85 -18.04 7.02
CA PHE A 58 11.27 -17.76 5.65
C PHE A 58 12.72 -18.24 5.45
N ASP A 59 12.91 -19.20 4.58
CA ASP A 59 14.21 -19.69 4.18
C ASP A 59 14.77 -18.80 3.05
N GLN A 60 15.86 -18.10 3.35
CA GLN A 60 16.49 -17.16 2.42
C GLN A 60 17.19 -17.86 1.24
N GLU A 61 17.67 -19.10 1.39
CA GLU A 61 18.39 -19.83 0.35
C GLU A 61 17.43 -20.38 -0.69
N SER A 62 16.33 -20.98 -0.26
CA SER A 62 15.32 -21.56 -1.15
C SER A 62 14.22 -20.56 -1.55
N GLY A 63 14.09 -19.43 -0.82
CA GLY A 63 12.99 -18.48 -0.97
C GLY A 63 11.63 -19.03 -0.52
N GLN A 64 11.63 -20.12 0.24
CA GLN A 64 10.42 -20.79 0.71
C GLN A 64 9.89 -20.18 2.00
N LEU A 65 8.57 -20.16 2.13
CA LEU A 65 7.85 -19.70 3.31
C LEU A 65 7.07 -20.85 3.91
N SER A 66 7.26 -21.12 5.19
CA SER A 66 6.42 -22.04 5.96
C SER A 66 5.61 -21.28 7.01
N LEU A 67 4.46 -21.85 7.34
CA LEU A 67 3.53 -21.36 8.35
C LEU A 67 3.08 -22.54 9.19
N ASN A 68 3.29 -22.50 10.52
CA ASN A 68 2.99 -23.61 11.44
C ASN A 68 3.59 -24.95 10.91
N ASP A 69 4.89 -24.93 10.59
CA ASP A 69 5.66 -26.05 10.01
C ASP A 69 5.18 -26.56 8.62
N HIS A 70 4.09 -26.01 8.09
CA HIS A 70 3.60 -26.32 6.75
C HIS A 70 4.27 -25.43 5.71
N LEU A 71 4.90 -26.03 4.70
CA LEU A 71 5.48 -25.33 3.57
C LEU A 71 4.38 -24.82 2.64
N LEU A 72 4.28 -23.48 2.50
CA LEU A 72 3.26 -22.87 1.65
C LEU A 72 3.61 -23.03 0.17
N ASP A 73 2.62 -23.38 -0.64
CA ASP A 73 2.78 -23.43 -2.10
C ASP A 73 2.80 -22.00 -2.67
N ALA A 74 3.95 -21.56 -3.16
CA ALA A 74 4.13 -20.24 -3.76
C ALA A 74 3.17 -19.97 -4.93
N GLY A 75 2.70 -21.00 -5.63
CA GLY A 75 1.71 -20.90 -6.71
C GLY A 75 0.31 -20.52 -6.23
N HIS A 76 0.00 -20.80 -4.97
CA HIS A 76 -1.29 -20.45 -4.35
C HIS A 76 -1.26 -19.09 -3.67
N LEU A 77 -0.08 -18.53 -3.40
CA LEU A 77 0.03 -17.23 -2.74
C LEU A 77 -0.27 -16.08 -3.70
N ARG A 78 -0.84 -15.01 -3.16
CA ARG A 78 -0.99 -13.73 -3.87
C ARG A 78 -0.25 -12.61 -3.13
N LYS A 79 -0.10 -11.47 -3.78
CA LYS A 79 0.51 -10.29 -3.15
C LYS A 79 -0.37 -9.07 -3.38
N LEU A 80 -0.48 -8.23 -2.36
CA LEU A 80 -0.91 -6.85 -2.56
C LEU A 80 0.19 -6.07 -3.30
N THR A 81 -0.16 -4.94 -3.87
CA THR A 81 0.82 -4.12 -4.62
C THR A 81 1.91 -3.49 -3.74
N ASN A 82 1.70 -3.44 -2.43
CA ASN A 82 2.70 -3.03 -1.44
C ASN A 82 3.66 -4.15 -1.00
N GLY A 83 3.47 -5.37 -1.53
CA GLY A 83 4.30 -6.53 -1.21
C GLY A 83 3.73 -7.46 -0.14
N THR A 84 2.66 -7.09 0.57
CA THR A 84 2.02 -7.94 1.58
C THR A 84 1.61 -9.28 0.97
N LEU A 85 2.09 -10.37 1.56
CA LEU A 85 1.78 -11.73 1.12
C LEU A 85 0.40 -12.14 1.62
N LEU A 86 -0.36 -12.75 0.74
CA LEU A 86 -1.69 -13.27 1.02
C LEU A 86 -1.69 -14.78 0.89
N VAL A 87 -2.23 -15.47 1.88
CA VAL A 87 -2.41 -16.92 1.91
C VAL A 87 -3.90 -17.25 1.76
N PRO A 88 -4.29 -18.19 0.90
CA PRO A 88 -5.68 -18.64 0.80
C PRO A 88 -6.07 -19.55 1.97
N LEU A 89 -7.37 -19.64 2.25
CA LEU A 89 -7.87 -20.41 3.40
C LEU A 89 -7.54 -21.90 3.32
N ASP A 90 -7.46 -22.47 2.13
CA ASP A 90 -7.11 -23.88 1.95
C ASP A 90 -5.67 -24.21 2.36
N GLU A 91 -4.73 -23.27 2.18
CA GLU A 91 -3.37 -23.41 2.72
C GLU A 91 -3.36 -23.37 4.25
N LEU A 92 -4.22 -22.55 4.87
CA LEU A 92 -4.37 -22.54 6.33
C LEU A 92 -4.90 -23.88 6.85
N GLN A 93 -5.82 -24.49 6.11
CA GLN A 93 -6.34 -25.81 6.45
C GLN A 93 -5.25 -26.87 6.37
N ARG A 94 -4.40 -26.83 5.33
CA ARG A 94 -3.23 -27.73 5.21
C ARG A 94 -2.21 -27.50 6.33
N ALA A 95 -2.07 -26.27 6.79
CA ALA A 95 -1.22 -25.91 7.94
C ALA A 95 -1.83 -26.28 9.31
N GLY A 96 -3.01 -26.92 9.33
CA GLY A 96 -3.64 -27.45 10.55
C GLY A 96 -4.78 -26.62 11.11
N ALA A 97 -5.27 -25.58 10.41
CA ALA A 97 -6.45 -24.84 10.84
C ALA A 97 -7.73 -25.62 10.58
N THR A 98 -8.71 -25.47 11.47
CA THR A 98 -10.10 -25.82 11.23
C THR A 98 -10.84 -24.62 10.62
N ILE A 99 -11.51 -24.82 9.50
CA ILE A 99 -12.25 -23.81 8.75
C ILE A 99 -13.74 -24.08 8.89
N THR A 100 -14.49 -23.12 9.43
CA THR A 100 -15.95 -23.23 9.58
C THR A 100 -16.62 -22.00 8.98
N TRP A 101 -17.45 -22.18 7.98
CA TRP A 101 -18.22 -21.10 7.34
C TRP A 101 -19.48 -20.80 8.14
N SER A 102 -19.84 -19.51 8.19
CA SER A 102 -21.16 -19.09 8.65
C SER A 102 -22.25 -19.51 7.64
N ASP A 103 -23.49 -19.65 8.12
CA ASP A 103 -24.61 -20.10 7.29
C ASP A 103 -24.91 -19.16 6.11
N ASP A 104 -24.62 -17.88 6.25
CA ASP A 104 -24.76 -16.86 5.20
C ASP A 104 -23.56 -16.79 4.25
N GLY A 105 -22.50 -17.56 4.50
CA GLY A 105 -21.28 -17.56 3.73
C GLY A 105 -20.46 -16.26 3.79
N MET A 106 -20.83 -15.31 4.66
CA MET A 106 -20.17 -14.01 4.75
C MET A 106 -19.01 -13.95 5.73
N GLN A 107 -18.86 -14.99 6.55
CA GLN A 107 -17.77 -15.14 7.50
C GLN A 107 -17.21 -16.54 7.51
N VAL A 108 -15.95 -16.62 7.87
CA VAL A 108 -15.25 -17.87 8.13
C VAL A 108 -14.59 -17.77 9.49
N LEU A 109 -14.84 -18.76 10.34
CA LEU A 109 -14.08 -18.97 11.57
C LEU A 109 -12.89 -19.86 11.26
N VAL A 110 -11.69 -19.32 11.47
CA VAL A 110 -10.42 -20.07 11.39
C VAL A 110 -9.95 -20.33 12.81
N ALA A 111 -9.74 -21.59 13.14
CA ALA A 111 -9.34 -22.01 14.49
C ALA A 111 -8.12 -22.93 14.43
N SER A 112 -7.22 -22.77 15.40
CA SER A 112 -6.08 -23.64 15.66
C SER A 112 -5.86 -23.70 17.17
N ASP A 113 -5.76 -24.93 17.72
CA ASP A 113 -5.63 -25.19 19.15
C ASP A 113 -6.65 -24.40 20.00
N HIS A 114 -6.15 -23.41 20.75
CA HIS A 114 -6.96 -22.57 21.62
C HIS A 114 -7.28 -21.19 21.03
N ARG A 115 -6.80 -20.90 19.82
CA ARG A 115 -6.99 -19.60 19.15
C ARG A 115 -7.95 -19.70 18.00
N LYS A 116 -8.74 -18.66 17.84
CA LYS A 116 -9.70 -18.55 16.73
C LYS A 116 -9.83 -17.10 16.28
N ILE A 117 -10.06 -16.90 15.01
CA ILE A 117 -10.28 -15.59 14.40
C ILE A 117 -11.40 -15.68 13.35
N ALA A 118 -12.26 -14.68 13.33
CA ALA A 118 -13.25 -14.56 12.26
C ALA A 118 -12.66 -13.80 11.08
N ILE A 119 -12.87 -14.29 9.87
CA ILE A 119 -12.47 -13.64 8.62
C ILE A 119 -13.74 -13.30 7.85
N ARG A 120 -13.91 -12.05 7.45
CA ARG A 120 -15.11 -11.55 6.78
C ARG A 120 -14.92 -11.46 5.27
N PHE A 121 -15.95 -11.82 4.53
CA PHE A 121 -16.12 -11.42 3.13
C PHE A 121 -16.65 -9.99 3.09
N ALA A 122 -15.75 -9.04 3.17
CA ALA A 122 -16.12 -7.63 3.24
C ALA A 122 -16.38 -7.05 1.85
N ASP A 123 -17.23 -6.01 1.80
CA ASP A 123 -17.54 -5.30 0.56
C ASP A 123 -16.34 -4.52 0.02
N LYS A 124 -16.31 -4.44 -1.33
CA LYS A 124 -15.26 -3.71 -2.07
C LYS A 124 -15.76 -2.32 -2.43
N HIS A 125 -14.87 -1.32 -2.30
CA HIS A 125 -15.11 0.02 -2.82
C HIS A 125 -13.80 0.68 -3.29
N VAL A 126 -13.93 1.68 -4.14
CA VAL A 126 -12.82 2.39 -4.75
C VAL A 126 -12.97 3.88 -4.55
N GLU A 127 -11.91 4.54 -4.17
CA GLU A 127 -11.81 5.99 -4.11
C GLU A 127 -10.77 6.51 -5.11
N VAL A 128 -11.18 7.49 -5.91
CA VAL A 128 -10.31 8.23 -6.82
C VAL A 128 -10.22 9.66 -6.34
N ASP A 129 -9.02 10.10 -6.00
CA ASP A 129 -8.72 11.46 -5.58
C ASP A 129 -8.11 12.24 -6.76
N LEU A 130 -8.92 13.15 -7.31
CA LEU A 130 -8.52 13.99 -8.45
C LEU A 130 -7.43 15.00 -8.07
N ALA A 131 -7.47 15.53 -6.85
CA ALA A 131 -6.50 16.54 -6.41
C ALA A 131 -5.10 15.96 -6.22
N ASN A 132 -5.03 14.79 -5.60
CA ASN A 132 -3.77 14.11 -5.30
C ASN A 132 -3.35 13.08 -6.34
N GLN A 133 -4.17 12.88 -7.38
CA GLN A 133 -3.94 11.87 -8.43
C GLN A 133 -3.64 10.48 -7.84
N ARG A 134 -4.55 10.04 -6.93
CA ARG A 134 -4.45 8.76 -6.24
C ARG A 134 -5.72 7.93 -6.45
N LEU A 135 -5.54 6.62 -6.55
CA LEU A 135 -6.60 5.63 -6.46
C LEU A 135 -6.33 4.73 -5.27
N ARG A 136 -7.32 4.61 -4.40
CA ARG A 136 -7.31 3.66 -3.28
C ARG A 136 -8.46 2.68 -3.44
N ALA A 137 -8.17 1.42 -3.24
CA ALA A 137 -9.17 0.37 -3.26
C ALA A 137 -9.20 -0.32 -1.89
N TYR A 138 -10.40 -0.58 -1.42
CA TYR A 138 -10.65 -1.14 -0.10
C TYR A 138 -11.53 -2.38 -0.19
N GLN A 139 -11.24 -3.35 0.67
CA GLN A 139 -12.16 -4.44 0.97
C GLN A 139 -12.48 -4.41 2.46
N GLY A 140 -13.71 -4.07 2.82
CA GLY A 140 -14.06 -3.64 4.16
C GLY A 140 -13.26 -2.39 4.57
N THR A 141 -12.54 -2.49 5.66
CA THR A 141 -11.63 -1.45 6.16
C THR A 141 -10.20 -1.60 5.63
N ARG A 142 -9.90 -2.72 4.96
CA ARG A 142 -8.56 -3.04 4.45
C ARG A 142 -8.24 -2.27 3.18
N LEU A 143 -7.19 -1.46 3.21
CA LEU A 143 -6.59 -0.86 2.02
C LEU A 143 -5.82 -1.94 1.25
N VAL A 144 -6.35 -2.34 0.08
CA VAL A 144 -5.78 -3.42 -0.75
C VAL A 144 -4.96 -2.91 -1.93
N LEU A 145 -5.21 -1.67 -2.35
CA LEU A 145 -4.43 -1.00 -3.40
C LEU A 145 -4.34 0.49 -3.10
N ASP A 146 -3.14 1.04 -3.12
CA ASP A 146 -2.89 2.48 -3.13
C ASP A 146 -1.90 2.80 -4.25
N SER A 147 -2.36 3.51 -5.27
CA SER A 147 -1.57 3.79 -6.47
C SER A 147 -1.70 5.23 -6.92
N HIS A 148 -0.60 5.79 -7.44
CA HIS A 148 -0.71 6.99 -8.23
C HIS A 148 -1.46 6.71 -9.53
N ILE A 149 -2.15 7.72 -10.04
CA ILE A 149 -2.93 7.67 -11.28
C ILE A 149 -2.65 8.89 -12.14
N SER A 150 -3.19 8.88 -13.35
CA SER A 150 -3.30 10.07 -14.19
C SER A 150 -4.69 10.15 -14.78
N THR A 151 -5.43 11.19 -14.41
CA THR A 151 -6.81 11.44 -14.85
C THR A 151 -6.88 12.34 -16.08
N GLY A 152 -8.07 12.74 -16.48
CA GLY A 152 -8.32 13.59 -17.64
C GLY A 152 -7.64 14.96 -17.51
N ARG A 153 -6.97 15.40 -18.60
CA ARG A 153 -6.37 16.73 -18.70
C ARG A 153 -7.41 17.83 -18.84
N GLU A 154 -6.97 19.06 -18.85
CA GLU A 154 -7.84 20.20 -19.13
C GLU A 154 -8.61 20.04 -20.47
N GLY A 155 -9.88 20.41 -20.49
CA GLY A 155 -10.79 20.20 -21.61
C GLY A 155 -11.27 18.76 -21.81
N LYS A 156 -10.75 17.79 -21.04
CA LYS A 156 -11.11 16.35 -21.05
C LYS A 156 -11.12 15.80 -19.64
N LYS A 157 -11.72 16.53 -18.69
CA LYS A 157 -11.69 16.21 -17.25
C LYS A 157 -12.40 14.90 -16.96
N THR A 158 -11.87 14.15 -16.00
CA THR A 158 -12.59 13.05 -15.36
C THR A 158 -13.63 13.67 -14.43
N PRO A 159 -14.93 13.36 -14.56
CA PRO A 159 -15.96 13.95 -13.71
C PRO A 159 -15.89 13.38 -12.29
N PRO A 160 -16.07 14.22 -11.26
CA PRO A 160 -16.32 13.72 -9.91
C PRO A 160 -17.74 13.14 -9.83
N GLY A 161 -17.96 12.24 -8.88
CA GLY A 161 -19.27 11.63 -8.65
C GLY A 161 -19.18 10.22 -8.08
N GLU A 162 -20.36 9.63 -7.88
CA GLU A 162 -20.54 8.25 -7.43
C GLU A 162 -20.87 7.38 -8.65
N PHE A 163 -20.07 6.37 -8.88
CA PHE A 163 -20.17 5.46 -10.02
C PHE A 163 -20.10 4.01 -9.55
N LYS A 164 -20.22 3.09 -10.51
CA LYS A 164 -20.03 1.65 -10.29
C LYS A 164 -19.05 1.08 -11.31
N ALA A 165 -18.25 0.13 -10.89
CA ALA A 165 -17.40 -0.64 -11.80
C ALA A 165 -18.24 -1.41 -12.81
N GLY A 166 -17.99 -1.27 -14.09
CA GLY A 166 -18.73 -1.90 -15.18
C GLY A 166 -19.67 -0.96 -15.95
N PRO A 167 -20.48 -1.50 -16.89
CA PRO A 167 -20.66 -2.95 -17.19
C PRO A 167 -19.50 -3.58 -17.98
N VAL A 168 -18.63 -2.81 -18.64
CA VAL A 168 -17.55 -3.36 -19.45
C VAL A 168 -16.31 -3.61 -18.58
N LYS A 169 -15.84 -4.86 -18.58
CA LYS A 169 -14.57 -5.30 -18.01
C LYS A 169 -13.84 -6.17 -19.04
N SER A 170 -12.65 -5.74 -19.46
CA SER A 170 -11.93 -6.39 -20.55
C SER A 170 -10.41 -6.37 -20.32
N PRO A 171 -9.70 -7.50 -20.47
CA PRO A 171 -8.25 -7.54 -20.34
C PRO A 171 -7.54 -6.69 -21.39
N MET A 172 -8.20 -6.48 -22.54
CA MET A 172 -7.68 -5.63 -23.62
C MET A 172 -8.82 -4.93 -24.34
N HIS A 173 -9.27 -3.81 -23.81
CA HIS A 173 -10.20 -2.92 -24.47
C HIS A 173 -9.46 -2.04 -25.50
N ARG A 174 -10.17 -1.61 -26.57
CA ARG A 174 -9.65 -0.66 -27.55
C ARG A 174 -10.60 0.51 -27.69
N SER A 175 -10.06 1.71 -27.55
CA SER A 175 -10.85 2.93 -27.64
C SER A 175 -11.23 3.26 -29.09
N ARG A 176 -12.52 3.16 -29.42
CA ARG A 176 -13.03 3.57 -30.75
C ARG A 176 -12.87 5.08 -30.97
N LEU A 177 -12.84 5.88 -29.89
CA LEU A 177 -12.71 7.35 -29.99
C LEU A 177 -11.28 7.82 -30.25
N TYR A 178 -10.27 6.96 -30.02
CA TYR A 178 -8.86 7.33 -30.11
C TYR A 178 -8.08 6.29 -30.93
N HIS A 179 -8.44 6.13 -32.19
CA HIS A 179 -7.72 5.31 -33.21
C HIS A 179 -7.41 3.88 -32.71
N ASN A 180 -8.37 3.24 -32.07
CA ASN A 180 -8.21 1.91 -31.48
C ASN A 180 -7.05 1.79 -30.46
N ALA A 181 -6.73 2.89 -29.77
CA ALA A 181 -5.69 2.89 -28.73
C ALA A 181 -5.92 1.76 -27.71
N PRO A 182 -4.88 0.98 -27.40
CA PRO A 182 -5.01 -0.13 -26.46
C PRO A 182 -5.20 0.38 -25.02
N MET A 183 -6.12 -0.23 -24.32
CA MET A 183 -6.47 0.04 -22.95
C MET A 183 -6.45 -1.30 -22.17
N PRO A 184 -5.27 -1.81 -21.79
CA PRO A 184 -5.18 -3.07 -21.07
C PRO A 184 -5.80 -2.98 -19.66
N TRP A 185 -6.38 -4.07 -19.20
CA TRP A 185 -6.97 -4.21 -17.86
C TRP A 185 -8.05 -3.17 -17.59
N SER A 186 -8.94 -2.99 -18.55
CA SER A 186 -9.98 -1.96 -18.52
C SER A 186 -11.19 -2.37 -17.72
N VAL A 187 -11.62 -1.45 -16.85
CA VAL A 187 -12.90 -1.49 -16.13
C VAL A 187 -13.61 -0.16 -16.39
N GLN A 188 -14.79 -0.23 -17.00
CA GLN A 188 -15.62 0.95 -17.24
C GLN A 188 -16.12 1.50 -15.91
N VAL A 189 -16.25 2.81 -15.78
CA VAL A 189 -16.86 3.46 -14.59
C VAL A 189 -17.96 4.43 -14.96
N HIS A 190 -17.88 5.06 -16.14
CA HIS A 190 -18.90 5.98 -16.61
C HIS A 190 -18.76 6.18 -18.13
N GLU A 191 -19.82 5.98 -18.91
CA GLU A 191 -19.81 6.19 -20.37
C GLU A 191 -18.54 5.67 -21.07
N ASN A 192 -17.69 6.58 -21.57
CA ASN A 192 -16.42 6.26 -22.23
C ASN A 192 -15.21 6.38 -21.28
N ILE A 193 -15.44 6.48 -19.97
CA ILE A 193 -14.40 6.61 -18.95
C ILE A 193 -14.13 5.25 -18.32
N PHE A 194 -12.87 4.86 -18.35
CA PHE A 194 -12.37 3.59 -17.83
C PHE A 194 -11.24 3.82 -16.84
N ILE A 195 -11.12 2.95 -15.85
CA ILE A 195 -9.89 2.70 -15.13
C ILE A 195 -9.13 1.65 -15.94
N HIS A 196 -7.90 1.95 -16.39
CA HIS A 196 -7.13 1.03 -17.25
C HIS A 196 -5.62 1.20 -17.11
N GLY A 197 -4.87 0.21 -17.55
CA GLY A 197 -3.42 0.24 -17.55
C GLY A 197 -2.85 1.18 -18.60
N PHE A 198 -1.74 1.87 -18.23
CA PHE A 198 -1.00 2.69 -19.18
C PHE A 198 0.50 2.64 -18.89
N ARG A 199 1.34 2.72 -19.94
CA ARG A 199 2.79 2.58 -19.78
C ARG A 199 3.43 3.73 -18.99
N LYS A 200 2.98 4.97 -19.23
CA LYS A 200 3.54 6.18 -18.64
C LYS A 200 2.43 6.95 -17.92
N VAL A 201 2.42 6.86 -16.61
CA VAL A 201 1.40 7.47 -15.74
C VAL A 201 2.06 8.59 -14.93
N PRO A 202 2.04 9.85 -15.41
CA PRO A 202 2.53 10.97 -14.62
C PRO A 202 1.57 11.26 -13.46
N GLN A 203 2.09 11.85 -12.38
CA GLN A 203 1.29 12.22 -11.20
C GLN A 203 0.55 13.57 -11.41
N HIS A 204 0.06 13.78 -12.61
CA HIS A 204 -0.78 14.93 -12.98
C HIS A 204 -1.77 14.51 -14.06
N PRO A 205 -2.88 15.24 -14.25
CA PRO A 205 -3.86 14.96 -15.28
C PRO A 205 -3.26 15.01 -16.70
N SER A 206 -3.37 13.92 -17.47
CA SER A 206 -2.82 13.84 -18.83
C SER A 206 -3.62 12.98 -19.79
N SER A 207 -4.71 12.34 -19.34
CA SER A 207 -5.55 11.49 -20.17
C SER A 207 -6.61 12.28 -20.94
N HIS A 208 -7.46 11.58 -21.67
CA HIS A 208 -8.64 12.13 -22.34
C HIS A 208 -9.95 11.88 -21.58
N GLY A 209 -9.85 11.72 -20.25
CA GLY A 209 -10.98 11.45 -19.36
C GLY A 209 -10.81 10.16 -18.54
N CYS A 210 -10.16 9.14 -19.06
CA CYS A 210 -9.92 7.89 -18.36
C CYS A 210 -8.97 8.05 -17.18
N ILE A 211 -9.02 7.10 -16.26
CA ILE A 211 -8.16 6.98 -15.09
C ILE A 211 -7.08 5.94 -15.40
N ARG A 212 -5.84 6.40 -15.54
CA ARG A 212 -4.71 5.54 -15.90
C ARG A 212 -4.00 5.02 -14.67
N LEU A 213 -3.80 3.70 -14.61
CA LEU A 213 -3.00 3.01 -13.61
C LEU A 213 -1.68 2.51 -14.22
N PRO A 214 -0.58 2.44 -13.45
CA PRO A 214 0.69 1.91 -13.93
C PRO A 214 0.59 0.43 -14.35
N LEU A 215 1.34 0.09 -15.42
CA LEU A 215 1.63 -1.29 -15.82
C LEU A 215 2.97 -1.78 -15.26
N ALA A 216 3.82 -0.85 -14.80
CA ALA A 216 5.13 -1.14 -14.25
C ALA A 216 5.05 -1.53 -12.75
N GLY A 217 6.14 -2.09 -12.23
CA GLY A 217 6.23 -2.55 -10.84
C GLY A 217 5.29 -3.74 -10.58
N ALA A 218 4.52 -3.67 -9.52
CA ALA A 218 3.53 -4.69 -9.16
C ALA A 218 2.30 -4.72 -10.09
N ASN A 219 2.33 -3.99 -11.20
CA ASN A 219 1.24 -3.85 -12.17
C ASN A 219 -0.12 -3.53 -11.51
N PRO A 220 -0.27 -2.35 -10.88
CA PRO A 220 -1.52 -1.95 -10.22
C PRO A 220 -2.76 -2.08 -11.10
N ALA A 221 -2.62 -1.87 -12.41
CA ALA A 221 -3.73 -1.99 -13.34
C ALA A 221 -4.26 -3.43 -13.45
N LYS A 222 -3.35 -4.41 -13.59
CA LYS A 222 -3.72 -5.82 -13.62
C LYS A 222 -4.27 -6.26 -12.28
N TRP A 223 -3.61 -5.86 -11.19
CA TRP A 223 -4.05 -6.17 -9.84
C TRP A 223 -5.47 -5.67 -9.58
N PHE A 224 -5.76 -4.41 -9.91
CA PHE A 224 -7.09 -3.82 -9.79
C PHE A 224 -8.13 -4.57 -10.63
N TYR A 225 -7.80 -4.88 -11.88
CA TYR A 225 -8.65 -5.64 -12.78
C TYR A 225 -9.01 -7.02 -12.22
N ASP A 226 -8.03 -7.76 -11.70
CA ASP A 226 -8.24 -9.09 -11.13
C ASP A 226 -9.06 -9.05 -9.84
N TRP A 227 -8.98 -7.96 -9.08
CA TRP A 227 -9.63 -7.81 -7.79
C TRP A 227 -11.07 -7.31 -7.87
N ILE A 228 -11.38 -6.27 -8.69
CA ILE A 228 -12.67 -5.59 -8.67
C ILE A 228 -13.79 -6.43 -9.30
N ASP A 229 -14.93 -6.55 -8.62
CA ASP A 229 -16.15 -7.10 -9.19
C ASP A 229 -16.98 -6.03 -9.88
N LEU A 230 -17.79 -6.45 -10.87
CA LEU A 230 -18.74 -5.55 -11.50
C LEU A 230 -19.81 -5.09 -10.50
N GLY A 231 -20.25 -3.85 -10.63
CA GLY A 231 -21.26 -3.24 -9.77
C GLY A 231 -20.75 -2.64 -8.46
N LYS A 232 -19.46 -2.85 -8.10
CA LYS A 232 -18.90 -2.28 -6.87
C LYS A 232 -18.73 -0.76 -6.97
N PRO A 233 -18.92 -0.02 -5.84
CA PRO A 233 -18.86 1.44 -5.82
C PRO A 233 -17.49 1.99 -6.21
N VAL A 234 -17.51 3.07 -7.00
CA VAL A 234 -16.34 3.87 -7.37
C VAL A 234 -16.66 5.34 -7.12
N THR A 235 -16.08 5.91 -6.09
CA THR A 235 -16.23 7.32 -5.74
C THR A 235 -15.08 8.12 -6.34
N ILE A 236 -15.40 9.10 -7.20
CA ILE A 236 -14.42 10.05 -7.75
C ILE A 236 -14.63 11.38 -7.06
N LYS A 237 -13.64 11.82 -6.27
CA LYS A 237 -13.74 13.02 -5.41
C LYS A 237 -12.55 13.95 -5.59
N GLY A 238 -12.73 15.16 -5.05
CA GLY A 238 -11.73 16.22 -5.08
C GLY A 238 -11.90 17.17 -6.27
N HIS A 239 -11.11 18.21 -6.25
CA HIS A 239 -11.08 19.20 -7.32
C HIS A 239 -10.00 18.80 -8.32
N TRP A 240 -10.30 18.98 -9.57
CA TRP A 240 -9.28 18.83 -10.61
C TRP A 240 -8.13 19.79 -10.29
N PRO A 241 -6.87 19.33 -10.19
CA PRO A 241 -5.76 20.21 -9.81
C PRO A 241 -5.66 21.35 -10.81
N ALA A 242 -5.64 22.59 -10.31
CA ALA A 242 -5.36 23.75 -11.15
C ALA A 242 -4.03 23.49 -11.88
N ALA A 243 -3.97 23.84 -13.16
CA ALA A 243 -2.71 23.82 -13.89
C ALA A 243 -1.67 24.52 -13.02
N ALA A 244 -0.57 23.83 -12.70
CA ALA A 244 0.53 24.48 -12.00
C ALA A 244 0.81 25.75 -12.78
N ALA A 245 0.62 26.90 -12.13
CA ALA A 245 0.90 28.18 -12.77
C ALA A 245 2.32 28.05 -13.30
N SER A 246 2.44 28.07 -14.63
CA SER A 246 3.75 28.12 -15.26
C SER A 246 4.38 29.36 -14.71
N THR A 247 5.28 29.21 -13.74
CA THR A 247 6.11 30.28 -13.28
C THR A 247 6.98 30.60 -14.50
N THR A 248 6.45 31.45 -15.35
CA THR A 248 7.25 32.12 -16.37
C THR A 248 8.20 32.97 -15.54
N THR A 249 9.35 32.41 -15.22
CA THR A 249 10.50 33.20 -14.82
C THR A 249 10.79 34.07 -16.03
N VAL A 250 10.24 35.28 -15.97
CA VAL A 250 10.71 36.37 -16.83
C VAL A 250 12.20 36.42 -16.51
N PRO A 251 13.10 36.27 -17.50
CA PRO A 251 14.50 36.39 -17.25
C PRO A 251 14.69 37.85 -16.81
N VAL A 252 14.94 38.06 -15.51
CA VAL A 252 15.43 39.31 -15.01
C VAL A 252 16.78 39.53 -15.68
N HIS A 253 16.81 40.41 -16.64
CA HIS A 253 18.04 40.91 -17.25
C HIS A 253 18.82 41.62 -16.14
N VAL A 254 19.64 40.85 -15.41
CA VAL A 254 20.61 41.45 -14.49
C VAL A 254 21.68 42.09 -15.36
N GLU A 255 21.55 43.38 -15.54
CA GLU A 255 22.61 44.23 -16.06
C GLU A 255 23.83 44.09 -15.15
N ARG A 256 24.83 43.35 -15.63
CA ARG A 256 26.11 43.18 -14.94
C ARG A 256 26.81 44.54 -14.95
N SER A 257 26.68 45.29 -13.89
CA SER A 257 27.62 46.37 -13.59
C SER A 257 28.99 45.75 -13.26
N VAL A 258 29.93 45.92 -14.14
CA VAL A 258 31.33 45.53 -13.96
C VAL A 258 31.96 46.45 -12.93
N PRO A 259 32.42 45.99 -11.77
CA PRO A 259 33.25 46.83 -10.90
C PRO A 259 34.70 46.76 -11.37
N PRO A 260 35.48 47.90 -11.24
CA PRO A 260 36.85 47.97 -11.73
C PRO A 260 37.79 47.13 -10.87
N ALA A 261 38.73 46.48 -11.54
CA ALA A 261 39.77 45.68 -10.97
C ALA A 261 40.62 46.49 -9.99
N ARG A 262 40.71 46.02 -8.74
CA ARG A 262 41.89 46.32 -7.88
C ARG A 262 42.22 45.10 -7.02
N SER A 263 43.42 44.68 -7.23
CA SER A 263 44.23 43.71 -6.52
C SER A 263 44.09 43.74 -4.99
N LEU A 264 44.14 42.57 -4.35
CA LEU A 264 45.13 42.28 -3.30
C LEU A 264 44.98 40.82 -2.81
N LEU A 265 46.10 40.11 -2.93
CA LEU A 265 46.35 38.86 -2.23
C LEU A 265 46.11 38.99 -0.73
N ARG A 266 45.40 38.05 -0.14
CA ARG A 266 45.70 37.58 1.23
C ARG A 266 45.37 36.11 1.38
N LYS A 267 46.46 35.35 1.59
CA LYS A 267 46.46 33.99 2.10
C LYS A 267 45.86 33.99 3.50
N VAL A 268 44.92 33.06 3.77
CA VAL A 268 44.67 32.60 5.13
C VAL A 268 44.61 31.09 5.11
N ILE A 269 45.61 30.50 5.71
CA ILE A 269 45.72 29.12 6.14
C ILE A 269 44.86 29.00 7.41
N ILE A 270 43.94 28.10 7.48
CA ILE A 270 43.39 27.66 8.75
C ILE A 270 43.42 26.12 8.81
N ALA A 271 44.00 25.72 9.91
CA ALA A 271 44.44 24.38 10.24
C ALA A 271 43.31 23.37 10.48
N THR A 272 43.64 22.17 10.13
CA THR A 272 43.06 20.90 10.50
C THR A 272 43.02 20.71 12.01
N VAL A 273 41.86 20.30 12.55
CA VAL A 273 41.80 19.58 13.83
C VAL A 273 41.16 18.24 13.58
N VAL A 274 42.00 17.23 13.72
CA VAL A 274 41.64 15.83 13.76
C VAL A 274 41.16 15.49 15.18
N THR A 275 40.02 14.86 15.30
CA THR A 275 39.70 14.09 16.50
C THR A 275 39.24 12.70 16.08
N ILE A 276 40.06 11.75 16.44
CA ILE A 276 39.86 10.31 16.28
C ILE A 276 39.02 9.82 17.45
N ALA A 277 37.96 9.10 17.20
CA ALA A 277 37.51 7.98 18.01
C ALA A 277 36.41 7.16 17.33
N GLY A 278 36.62 5.88 17.16
CA GLY A 278 35.57 4.87 17.08
C GLY A 278 35.35 4.19 15.73
N SER A 279 36.18 3.20 15.49
CA SER A 279 36.04 1.99 14.64
C SER A 279 34.63 1.65 14.14
N MET A 280 34.42 1.42 12.85
CA MET A 280 34.23 0.09 12.29
C MET A 280 33.96 0.16 10.78
N ILE A 281 34.76 -0.53 10.08
CA ILE A 281 34.82 -1.10 8.74
C ILE A 281 33.45 -1.20 8.05
N ILE A 282 33.32 -0.55 6.87
CA ILE A 282 32.45 -1.01 5.80
C ILE A 282 33.27 -1.02 4.52
N TRP A 283 33.48 -2.21 4.00
CA TRP A 283 34.08 -2.48 2.71
C TRP A 283 33.11 -2.09 1.60
N PHE A 284 33.48 -1.13 0.79
CA PHE A 284 32.81 -0.86 -0.47
C PHE A 284 33.62 -1.53 -1.59
N VAL A 285 33.04 -2.51 -2.23
CA VAL A 285 33.55 -3.02 -3.52
C VAL A 285 32.82 -2.25 -4.60
N SER A 286 33.53 -1.27 -5.17
CA SER A 286 33.23 -0.69 -6.47
C SER A 286 33.74 -1.64 -7.54
N ARG A 287 32.87 -2.09 -8.45
CA ARG A 287 33.32 -2.73 -9.68
C ARG A 287 32.57 -2.18 -10.88
N ASP A 288 33.36 -1.58 -11.73
CA ASP A 288 33.06 -1.11 -13.06
C ASP A 288 32.21 -2.07 -13.90
N TYR A 289 31.18 -1.51 -14.54
CA TYR A 289 30.66 -2.06 -15.77
C TYR A 289 30.79 -1.00 -16.88
N ARG A 290 31.90 -1.12 -17.60
CA ARG A 290 31.98 -0.62 -18.98
C ARG A 290 32.11 -1.83 -19.91
N LYS A 291 31.32 -1.79 -21.00
CA LYS A 291 31.36 -2.64 -22.21
C LYS A 291 30.65 -4.01 -22.07
N ILE A 292 29.48 -4.18 -22.68
CA ILE A 292 29.26 -4.47 -24.14
C ILE A 292 27.83 -3.99 -24.46
#